data_8c3e1d50d2d53025c63016ef78254bf2
#
_entry.id   8c3e1d50d2d53025c63016ef78254bf2
#
_cell.length_a   1.000
_cell.length_b   1.000
_cell.length_c   1.000
_cell.angle_alpha   90.00
_cell.angle_beta   90.00
_cell.angle_gamma   90.00
#
_symmetry.space_group_name_H-M   'P 1'
#
loop_
_entity.id
_entity.type
_entity.pdbx_description
1 polymer ?
#
loop_
_entity_poly.entity_id
_entity_poly.type
_entity_poly.pdbx_seq_one_letter_code
_entity_poly.pdbx_strand_id
1 'polypeptide(L)'
;MQPHIPDADVDPDEACQLVFRELKRHEETGRRNFVVRVPVDLLEYLFSAILRKSGMSRVALERLLTELGIYGFKDADGRILRRYLSGHTRMAWSTYQRLMLWALSSGWISMWAFRDLAFRSYEREAAQLCARKIVNTLKRRTTLLDLTQEQVVANFYEIYHLRQRERDRALDMRQRTSSEIRMLSLNRS
;
A
#
# COMPACT_ATOMS: atom_id res chain seq x y z
N MET A 1 -2.29 17.50 -7.01
CA MET A 1 -1.51 16.31 -7.38
C MET A 1 -2.42 15.10 -7.22
N GLN A 2 -2.89 14.49 -8.30
CA GLN A 2 -3.70 13.26 -8.20
C GLN A 2 -2.77 12.13 -7.75
N PRO A 3 -3.15 11.34 -6.73
CA PRO A 3 -2.35 10.19 -6.33
C PRO A 3 -2.26 9.22 -7.51
N HIS A 4 -1.04 8.99 -7.97
CA HIS A 4 -0.74 8.01 -8.99
C HIS A 4 -1.19 6.63 -8.49
N ILE A 5 -2.16 6.00 -9.17
CA ILE A 5 -2.44 4.59 -8.92
C ILE A 5 -1.31 3.85 -9.62
N PRO A 6 -0.55 3.02 -8.90
CA PRO A 6 0.44 2.16 -9.53
C PRO A 6 -0.21 1.33 -10.65
N ASP A 7 0.54 1.04 -11.71
CA ASP A 7 0.09 0.20 -12.84
C ASP A 7 -0.02 -1.30 -12.49
N ALA A 8 -0.12 -1.65 -11.20
CA ALA A 8 -0.28 -3.01 -10.74
C ALA A 8 -1.67 -3.56 -11.06
N ASP A 9 -1.72 -4.82 -11.39
CA ASP A 9 -2.97 -5.57 -11.40
C ASP A 9 -3.48 -5.65 -9.96
N VAL A 10 -4.59 -4.95 -9.72
CA VAL A 10 -5.25 -4.96 -8.42
C VAL A 10 -6.16 -6.18 -8.36
N ASP A 11 -5.92 -7.06 -7.40
CA ASP A 11 -6.86 -8.14 -7.10
C ASP A 11 -8.20 -7.54 -6.66
N PRO A 12 -9.28 -7.69 -7.45
CA PRO A 12 -10.57 -7.11 -7.12
C PRO A 12 -11.18 -7.72 -5.87
N ASP A 13 -10.92 -8.99 -5.57
CA ASP A 13 -11.46 -9.67 -4.39
C ASP A 13 -10.79 -9.14 -3.12
N GLU A 14 -9.48 -8.96 -3.13
CA GLU A 14 -8.76 -8.33 -2.00
C GLU A 14 -9.24 -6.89 -1.77
N ALA A 15 -9.34 -6.10 -2.83
CA ALA A 15 -9.82 -4.72 -2.74
C ALA A 15 -11.26 -4.65 -2.23
N CYS A 16 -12.15 -5.56 -2.68
CA CYS A 16 -13.52 -5.66 -2.21
C CYS A 16 -13.60 -5.98 -0.72
N GLN A 17 -12.81 -6.96 -0.23
CA GLN A 17 -12.73 -7.29 1.19
C GLN A 17 -12.25 -6.12 2.05
N LEU A 18 -11.32 -5.31 1.55
CA LEU A 18 -10.87 -4.09 2.21
C LEU A 18 -11.99 -3.05 2.31
N VAL A 19 -12.77 -2.87 1.25
CA VAL A 19 -13.95 -1.99 1.24
C VAL A 19 -14.96 -2.43 2.29
N PHE A 20 -15.31 -3.71 2.34
CA PHE A 20 -16.24 -4.25 3.33
C PHE A 20 -15.81 -3.98 4.76
N ARG A 21 -14.58 -4.36 5.07
CA ARG A 21 -14.01 -4.15 6.41
C ARG A 21 -14.06 -2.69 6.83
N GLU A 22 -13.82 -1.78 5.88
CA GLU A 22 -13.79 -0.35 6.20
C GLU A 22 -15.20 0.25 6.33
N LEU A 23 -16.16 -0.20 5.53
CA LEU A 23 -17.55 0.21 5.66
C LEU A 23 -18.14 -0.26 7.00
N LYS A 24 -17.92 -1.54 7.35
CA LYS A 24 -18.36 -2.08 8.65
C LYS A 24 -17.73 -1.31 9.82
N ARG A 25 -16.43 -1.04 9.76
CA ARG A 25 -15.76 -0.23 10.78
C ARG A 25 -16.33 1.21 10.86
N HIS A 26 -16.75 1.77 9.73
CA HIS A 26 -17.37 3.09 9.70
C HIS A 26 -18.75 3.09 10.38
N GLU A 27 -19.57 2.07 10.14
CA GLU A 27 -20.85 1.87 10.84
C GLU A 27 -20.65 1.75 12.36
N GLU A 28 -19.71 0.92 12.80
CA GLU A 28 -19.44 0.67 14.22
C GLU A 28 -18.87 1.90 14.95
N THR A 29 -18.06 2.73 14.27
CA THR A 29 -17.27 3.78 14.92
C THR A 29 -17.58 5.21 14.47
N GLY A 30 -18.35 5.39 13.39
CA GLY A 30 -18.82 6.67 12.86
C GLY A 30 -17.80 7.61 12.24
N ARG A 31 -16.48 7.42 12.42
CA ARG A 31 -15.50 8.48 12.08
C ARG A 31 -14.12 8.08 11.58
N ARG A 32 -13.81 6.82 11.32
CA ARG A 32 -12.45 6.46 10.90
C ARG A 32 -12.26 6.55 9.39
N ASN A 33 -11.28 7.34 8.98
CA ASN A 33 -10.84 7.37 7.59
C ASN A 33 -10.12 6.07 7.22
N PHE A 34 -10.30 5.64 5.97
CA PHE A 34 -9.54 4.53 5.42
C PHE A 34 -8.05 4.84 5.46
N VAL A 35 -7.29 4.04 6.18
CA VAL A 35 -5.85 4.24 6.39
C VAL A 35 -5.07 3.24 5.57
N VAL A 36 -4.32 3.75 4.58
CA VAL A 36 -3.40 2.95 3.76
C VAL A 36 -2.11 2.73 4.56
N ARG A 37 -1.83 1.48 4.93
CA ARG A 37 -0.69 1.10 5.78
C ARG A 37 -0.19 -0.30 5.43
N VAL A 38 1.07 -0.56 5.77
CA VAL A 38 1.73 -1.84 5.55
C VAL A 38 1.03 -2.95 6.36
N PRO A 39 0.68 -4.08 5.72
CA PRO A 39 0.18 -5.27 6.41
C PRO A 39 1.23 -5.89 7.34
N VAL A 40 0.77 -6.53 8.42
CA VAL A 40 1.67 -7.09 9.45
C VAL A 40 2.53 -8.22 8.90
N ASP A 41 1.99 -9.05 8.01
CA ASP A 41 2.71 -10.17 7.38
C ASP A 41 3.96 -9.72 6.60
N LEU A 42 3.90 -8.58 5.91
CA LEU A 42 5.07 -8.00 5.24
C LEU A 42 6.11 -7.48 6.24
N LEU A 43 5.66 -6.90 7.35
CA LEU A 43 6.55 -6.46 8.43
C LEU A 43 7.23 -7.65 9.12
N GLU A 44 6.48 -8.69 9.41
CA GLU A 44 7.01 -9.93 10.00
C GLU A 44 8.07 -10.57 9.11
N TYR A 45 7.81 -10.66 7.81
CA TYR A 45 8.78 -11.20 6.85
C TYR A 45 10.08 -10.37 6.84
N LEU A 46 9.97 -9.04 6.68
CA LEU A 46 11.13 -8.15 6.63
C LEU A 46 11.94 -8.19 7.92
N PHE A 47 11.29 -7.99 9.07
CA PHE A 47 11.98 -7.96 10.36
C PHE A 47 12.56 -9.32 10.76
N SER A 48 11.86 -10.43 10.47
CA SER A 48 12.38 -11.77 10.71
C SER A 48 13.64 -12.05 9.86
N ALA A 49 13.65 -11.62 8.59
CA ALA A 49 14.82 -11.76 7.74
C ALA A 49 16.02 -10.95 8.27
N ILE A 50 15.79 -9.69 8.68
CA ILE A 50 16.83 -8.83 9.26
C ILE A 50 17.38 -9.45 10.55
N LEU A 51 16.52 -9.80 11.51
CA LEU A 51 16.93 -10.34 12.82
C LEU A 51 17.69 -11.65 12.68
N ARG A 52 17.22 -12.55 11.79
CA ARG A 52 17.89 -13.84 11.55
C ARG A 52 19.28 -13.65 10.97
N LYS A 53 19.46 -12.73 10.01
CA LYS A 53 20.74 -12.55 9.33
C LYS A 53 21.73 -11.71 10.13
N SER A 54 21.22 -10.71 10.87
CA SER A 54 22.06 -9.84 11.70
C SER A 54 22.46 -10.45 13.03
N GLY A 55 21.69 -11.41 13.55
CA GLY A 55 21.84 -11.93 14.90
C GLY A 55 21.43 -10.93 16.00
N MET A 56 20.89 -9.78 15.64
CA MET A 56 20.47 -8.75 16.61
C MET A 56 19.24 -9.18 17.40
N SER A 57 19.13 -8.70 18.64
CA SER A 57 17.86 -8.71 19.36
C SER A 57 16.91 -7.63 18.81
N ARG A 58 15.60 -7.76 19.08
CA ARG A 58 14.61 -6.73 18.70
C ARG A 58 14.93 -5.36 19.28
N VAL A 59 15.43 -5.31 20.51
CA VAL A 59 15.83 -4.08 21.18
C VAL A 59 17.04 -3.43 20.50
N ALA A 60 18.04 -4.25 20.14
CA ALA A 60 19.23 -3.76 19.43
C ALA A 60 18.89 -3.21 18.05
N LEU A 61 17.99 -3.91 17.32
CA LEU A 61 17.51 -3.43 16.02
C LEU A 61 16.75 -2.12 16.14
N GLU A 62 15.84 -1.99 17.12
CA GLU A 62 15.08 -0.76 17.33
C GLU A 62 15.98 0.41 17.67
N ARG A 63 17.00 0.20 18.53
CA ARG A 63 18.03 1.21 18.85
C ARG A 63 18.76 1.67 17.60
N LEU A 64 19.21 0.74 16.76
CA LEU A 64 19.90 1.05 15.51
C LEU A 64 18.99 1.87 14.56
N LEU A 65 17.72 1.49 14.42
CA LEU A 65 16.78 2.21 13.56
C LEU A 65 16.46 3.62 14.09
N THR A 66 16.48 3.79 15.41
CA THR A 66 16.34 5.11 16.06
C THR A 66 17.57 5.97 15.81
N GLU A 67 18.78 5.43 15.95
CA GLU A 67 20.06 6.11 15.67
C GLU A 67 20.18 6.53 14.21
N LEU A 68 19.67 5.73 13.29
CA LEU A 68 19.60 6.03 11.85
C LEU A 68 18.51 7.05 11.49
N GLY A 69 17.72 7.51 12.46
CA GLY A 69 16.65 8.48 12.23
C GLY A 69 15.50 7.95 11.37
N ILE A 70 15.27 6.63 11.37
CA ILE A 70 14.16 6.04 10.62
C ILE A 70 12.85 6.49 11.26
N TYR A 71 12.03 7.21 10.48
CA TYR A 71 10.75 7.73 10.96
C TYR A 71 9.86 6.62 11.54
N GLY A 72 9.33 6.86 12.73
CA GLY A 72 8.47 5.91 13.45
C GLY A 72 9.21 5.08 14.50
N PHE A 73 10.55 5.20 14.59
CA PHE A 73 11.37 4.65 15.65
C PHE A 73 11.91 5.80 16.50
N LYS A 74 11.38 5.98 17.70
CA LYS A 74 11.72 7.08 18.62
C LYS A 74 12.30 6.61 19.93
N ASP A 75 11.95 5.39 20.33
CA ASP A 75 12.35 4.77 21.57
C ASP A 75 13.27 3.59 21.28
N ALA A 76 14.19 3.30 22.19
CA ALA A 76 15.21 2.27 22.00
C ALA A 76 14.96 1.01 22.87
N ASP A 77 13.70 0.79 23.27
CA ASP A 77 13.32 -0.27 24.24
C ASP A 77 12.63 -1.51 23.64
N GLY A 78 12.52 -1.58 22.32
CA GLY A 78 11.87 -2.68 21.59
C GLY A 78 10.34 -2.62 21.58
N ARG A 79 9.71 -1.58 22.14
CA ARG A 79 8.24 -1.47 22.22
C ARG A 79 7.63 -1.14 20.88
N ILE A 80 8.25 -0.27 20.09
CA ILE A 80 7.71 0.17 18.80
C ILE A 80 7.70 -0.98 17.80
N LEU A 81 8.81 -1.71 17.71
CA LEU A 81 8.90 -2.90 16.87
C LEU A 81 7.85 -3.95 17.25
N ARG A 82 7.66 -4.19 18.55
CA ARG A 82 6.61 -5.09 19.04
C ARG A 82 5.22 -4.62 18.63
N ARG A 83 4.93 -3.31 18.76
CA ARG A 83 3.63 -2.74 18.40
C ARG A 83 3.36 -2.81 16.89
N TYR A 84 4.37 -2.67 16.04
CA TYR A 84 4.24 -2.91 14.60
C TYR A 84 3.92 -4.37 14.29
N LEU A 85 4.67 -5.30 14.87
CA LEU A 85 4.49 -6.74 14.66
C LEU A 85 3.18 -7.28 15.24
N SER A 86 2.66 -6.69 16.31
CA SER A 86 1.34 -7.05 16.86
C SER A 86 0.16 -6.34 16.17
N GLY A 87 0.41 -5.46 15.22
CA GLY A 87 -0.63 -4.68 14.54
C GLY A 87 -1.25 -3.55 15.36
N HIS A 88 -0.80 -3.33 16.61
CA HIS A 88 -1.28 -2.22 17.45
C HIS A 88 -0.93 -0.84 16.86
N THR A 89 0.21 -0.75 16.20
CA THR A 89 0.63 0.43 15.46
C THR A 89 0.86 0.04 14.00
N ARG A 90 0.40 0.87 13.08
CA ARG A 90 0.49 0.60 11.64
C ARG A 90 1.58 1.43 11.01
N MET A 91 2.49 0.78 10.28
CA MET A 91 3.60 1.44 9.60
C MET A 91 3.14 2.09 8.29
N ALA A 92 3.67 3.28 7.99
CA ALA A 92 3.48 3.93 6.69
C ALA A 92 4.29 3.21 5.60
N TRP A 93 3.78 3.17 4.37
CA TRP A 93 4.47 2.57 3.22
C TRP A 93 5.83 3.24 2.96
N SER A 94 5.92 4.55 3.08
CA SER A 94 7.20 5.28 2.90
C SER A 94 8.27 4.87 3.92
N THR A 95 7.89 4.60 5.17
CA THR A 95 8.81 4.08 6.18
C THR A 95 9.27 2.67 5.84
N TYR A 96 8.34 1.82 5.43
CA TYR A 96 8.64 0.45 5.03
C TYR A 96 9.58 0.36 3.82
N GLN A 97 9.35 1.17 2.80
CA GLN A 97 10.21 1.25 1.62
C GLN A 97 11.64 1.66 2.00
N ARG A 98 11.79 2.65 2.88
CA ARG A 98 13.12 3.06 3.41
C ARG A 98 13.79 1.93 4.18
N LEU A 99 13.04 1.19 4.98
CA LEU A 99 13.55 0.03 5.71
C LEU A 99 14.01 -1.09 4.77
N MET A 100 13.26 -1.39 3.74
CA MET A 100 13.65 -2.39 2.72
C MET A 100 14.95 -1.99 2.01
N LEU A 101 15.06 -0.72 1.58
CA LEU A 101 16.27 -0.20 0.93
C LEU A 101 17.47 -0.24 1.87
N TRP A 102 17.30 0.17 3.13
CA TRP A 102 18.34 0.07 4.14
C TRP A 102 18.75 -1.39 4.39
N ALA A 103 17.80 -2.29 4.54
CA ALA A 103 18.09 -3.70 4.78
C ALA A 103 18.84 -4.34 3.60
N LEU A 104 18.53 -3.92 2.37
CA LEU A 104 19.25 -4.35 1.18
C LEU A 104 20.69 -3.79 1.17
N SER A 105 20.85 -2.47 1.35
CA SER A 105 22.17 -1.82 1.31
C SER A 105 23.09 -2.29 2.43
N SER A 106 22.53 -2.62 3.59
CA SER A 106 23.27 -3.21 4.73
C SER A 106 23.51 -4.72 4.58
N GLY A 107 23.02 -5.33 3.52
CA GLY A 107 23.16 -6.77 3.27
C GLY A 107 22.29 -7.66 4.17
N TRP A 108 21.33 -7.10 4.94
CA TRP A 108 20.44 -7.86 5.81
C TRP A 108 19.38 -8.68 5.08
N ILE A 109 19.04 -8.28 3.85
CA ILE A 109 18.21 -9.06 2.93
C ILE A 109 18.95 -9.22 1.59
N SER A 110 18.64 -10.31 0.88
CA SER A 110 19.18 -10.51 -0.47
C SER A 110 18.41 -9.69 -1.50
N MET A 111 18.98 -9.47 -2.68
CA MET A 111 18.31 -8.83 -3.81
C MET A 111 17.04 -9.59 -4.21
N TRP A 112 17.04 -10.92 -4.12
CA TRP A 112 15.87 -11.73 -4.40
C TRP A 112 14.74 -11.46 -3.38
N ALA A 113 15.05 -11.48 -2.08
CA ALA A 113 14.08 -11.17 -1.04
C ALA A 113 13.54 -9.73 -1.14
N PHE A 114 14.41 -8.77 -1.50
CA PHE A 114 14.01 -7.40 -1.77
C PHE A 114 13.00 -7.30 -2.91
N ARG A 115 13.26 -7.98 -4.05
CA ARG A 115 12.35 -7.97 -5.20
C ARG A 115 10.99 -8.61 -4.87
N ASP A 116 10.99 -9.74 -4.15
CA ASP A 116 9.75 -10.40 -3.71
C ASP A 116 8.93 -9.49 -2.78
N LEU A 117 9.58 -8.89 -1.79
CA LEU A 117 8.92 -7.93 -0.89
C LEU A 117 8.42 -6.69 -1.62
N ALA A 118 9.20 -6.14 -2.56
CA ALA A 118 8.80 -4.97 -3.34
C ALA A 118 7.57 -5.27 -4.20
N PHE A 119 7.54 -6.43 -4.85
CA PHE A 119 6.40 -6.85 -5.67
C PHE A 119 5.12 -7.01 -4.82
N ARG A 120 5.19 -7.79 -3.74
CA ARG A 120 4.05 -7.96 -2.82
C ARG A 120 3.58 -6.66 -2.19
N SER A 121 4.52 -5.76 -1.87
CA SER A 121 4.21 -4.43 -1.32
C SER A 121 3.43 -3.59 -2.32
N TYR A 122 3.84 -3.64 -3.57
CA TYR A 122 3.23 -2.88 -4.64
C TYR A 122 1.78 -3.31 -4.89
N GLU A 123 1.52 -4.62 -4.99
CA GLU A 123 0.17 -5.18 -5.13
C GLU A 123 -0.74 -4.78 -3.96
N ARG A 124 -0.26 -4.96 -2.72
CA ARG A 124 -1.02 -4.63 -1.51
C ARG A 124 -1.29 -3.13 -1.37
N GLU A 125 -0.32 -2.29 -1.67
CA GLU A 125 -0.52 -0.83 -1.67
C GLU A 125 -1.53 -0.42 -2.73
N ALA A 126 -1.45 -0.99 -3.94
CA ALA A 126 -2.37 -0.73 -5.03
C ALA A 126 -3.81 -1.12 -4.67
N ALA A 127 -4.01 -2.31 -4.08
CA ALA A 127 -5.31 -2.76 -3.61
C ALA A 127 -5.89 -1.83 -2.53
N GLN A 128 -5.08 -1.40 -1.57
CA GLN A 128 -5.50 -0.45 -0.52
C GLN A 128 -5.87 0.91 -1.11
N LEU A 129 -5.11 1.42 -2.08
CA LEU A 129 -5.40 2.70 -2.74
C LEU A 129 -6.69 2.63 -3.56
N CYS A 130 -6.92 1.54 -4.27
CA CYS A 130 -8.15 1.27 -5.00
C CYS A 130 -9.34 1.23 -4.04
N ALA A 131 -9.26 0.39 -3.00
CA ALA A 131 -10.30 0.26 -1.98
C ALA A 131 -10.63 1.60 -1.32
N ARG A 132 -9.62 2.42 -0.97
CA ARG A 132 -9.83 3.77 -0.41
C ARG A 132 -10.63 4.67 -1.33
N LYS A 133 -10.36 4.64 -2.64
CA LYS A 133 -11.11 5.43 -3.63
C LYS A 133 -12.56 4.99 -3.71
N ILE A 134 -12.80 3.68 -3.72
CA ILE A 134 -14.14 3.11 -3.75
C ILE A 134 -14.93 3.45 -2.49
N VAL A 135 -14.34 3.26 -1.30
CA VAL A 135 -14.95 3.64 -0.01
C VAL A 135 -15.33 5.12 -0.01
N ASN A 136 -14.44 6.01 -0.46
CA ASN A 136 -14.73 7.44 -0.50
C ASN A 136 -15.85 7.78 -1.50
N THR A 137 -15.96 7.05 -2.60
CA THR A 137 -17.04 7.22 -3.59
C THR A 137 -18.37 6.74 -3.01
N LEU A 138 -18.39 5.57 -2.38
CA LEU A 138 -19.60 5.03 -1.74
C LEU A 138 -20.09 5.95 -0.61
N LYS A 139 -19.21 6.43 0.26
CA LYS A 139 -19.57 7.38 1.33
C LYS A 139 -20.18 8.69 0.83
N ARG A 140 -19.86 9.10 -0.40
CA ARG A 140 -20.43 10.32 -1.01
C ARG A 140 -21.79 10.09 -1.69
N ARG A 141 -22.05 8.86 -2.17
CA ARG A 141 -23.23 8.54 -2.98
C ARG A 141 -24.44 8.10 -2.16
N THR A 142 -24.22 7.57 -0.96
CA THR A 142 -25.27 6.88 -0.18
C THR A 142 -25.15 7.17 1.30
N THR A 143 -26.30 7.27 1.98
CA THR A 143 -26.41 7.00 3.42
C THR A 143 -26.10 5.52 3.59
N LEU A 144 -24.93 5.20 4.17
CA LEU A 144 -24.39 3.82 4.29
C LEU A 144 -25.31 2.89 5.10
N LEU A 145 -26.25 3.44 5.86
CA LEU A 145 -27.15 2.74 6.76
C LEU A 145 -28.19 1.84 6.02
N ASP A 146 -28.40 2.07 4.71
CA ASP A 146 -29.44 1.40 3.94
C ASP A 146 -28.92 0.40 2.90
N LEU A 147 -27.57 0.15 2.84
CA LEU A 147 -26.98 -0.74 1.86
C LEU A 147 -26.87 -2.17 2.38
N THR A 148 -27.51 -3.10 1.69
CA THR A 148 -27.25 -4.54 1.90
C THR A 148 -25.83 -4.91 1.42
N GLN A 149 -25.30 -6.02 1.93
CA GLN A 149 -23.99 -6.54 1.51
C GLN A 149 -23.91 -6.72 -0.01
N GLU A 150 -24.95 -7.25 -0.64
CA GLU A 150 -25.03 -7.48 -2.08
C GLU A 150 -24.97 -6.17 -2.87
N GLN A 151 -25.66 -5.13 -2.40
CA GLN A 151 -25.62 -3.81 -3.02
C GLN A 151 -24.23 -3.17 -2.91
N VAL A 152 -23.52 -3.37 -1.80
CA VAL A 152 -22.14 -2.89 -1.63
C VAL A 152 -21.22 -3.60 -2.62
N VAL A 153 -21.36 -4.93 -2.79
CA VAL A 153 -20.57 -5.71 -3.77
C VAL A 153 -20.85 -5.23 -5.18
N ALA A 154 -22.12 -5.10 -5.54
CA ALA A 154 -22.52 -4.66 -6.88
C ALA A 154 -21.98 -3.26 -7.20
N ASN A 155 -22.13 -2.29 -6.27
CA ASN A 155 -21.57 -0.95 -6.41
C ASN A 155 -20.04 -0.95 -6.45
N PHE A 156 -19.37 -1.84 -5.69
CA PHE A 156 -17.93 -2.00 -5.75
C PHE A 156 -17.49 -2.36 -7.17
N TYR A 157 -18.05 -3.42 -7.75
CA TYR A 157 -17.66 -3.88 -9.09
C TYR A 157 -18.00 -2.86 -10.17
N GLU A 158 -19.12 -2.16 -10.08
CA GLU A 158 -19.44 -1.05 -10.99
C GLU A 158 -18.36 0.02 -10.98
N ILE A 159 -18.01 0.51 -9.77
CA ILE A 159 -17.01 1.55 -9.60
C ILE A 159 -15.61 1.04 -9.99
N TYR A 160 -15.28 -0.22 -9.67
CA TYR A 160 -14.03 -0.85 -10.02
C TYR A 160 -13.84 -0.90 -11.55
N HIS A 161 -14.82 -1.41 -12.28
CA HIS A 161 -14.76 -1.47 -13.73
C HIS A 161 -14.77 -0.09 -14.40
N LEU A 162 -15.47 0.88 -13.83
CA LEU A 162 -15.39 2.26 -14.28
C LEU A 162 -13.96 2.81 -14.17
N ARG A 163 -13.29 2.56 -13.04
CA ARG A 163 -11.92 2.99 -12.80
C ARG A 163 -10.91 2.29 -13.71
N GLN A 164 -11.09 1.01 -13.96
CA GLN A 164 -10.25 0.29 -14.92
C GLN A 164 -10.34 0.92 -16.32
N ARG A 165 -11.55 1.17 -16.81
CA ARG A 165 -11.76 1.84 -18.11
C ARG A 165 -11.14 3.25 -18.17
N GLU A 166 -11.22 4.03 -17.10
CA GLU A 166 -10.56 5.35 -17.00
C GLU A 166 -9.04 5.21 -17.08
N ARG A 167 -8.47 4.21 -16.40
CA ARG A 167 -7.04 3.90 -16.42
C ARG A 167 -6.58 3.52 -17.83
N ASP A 168 -7.28 2.60 -18.48
CA ASP A 168 -6.93 2.13 -19.82
C ASP A 168 -6.95 3.28 -20.83
N ARG A 169 -7.98 4.14 -20.78
CA ARG A 169 -8.02 5.36 -21.59
C ARG A 169 -6.86 6.30 -21.34
N ALA A 170 -6.45 6.46 -20.07
CA ALA A 170 -5.32 7.33 -19.72
C ALA A 170 -4.00 6.75 -20.24
N LEU A 171 -3.82 5.42 -20.20
CA LEU A 171 -2.65 4.73 -20.76
C LEU A 171 -2.60 4.88 -22.29
N ASP A 172 -3.72 4.65 -22.98
CA ASP A 172 -3.83 4.84 -24.43
C ASP A 172 -3.49 6.26 -24.85
N MET A 173 -4.00 7.25 -24.13
CA MET A 173 -3.68 8.66 -24.43
C MET A 173 -2.19 8.95 -24.26
N ARG A 174 -1.55 8.43 -23.17
CA ARG A 174 -0.11 8.60 -22.95
C ARG A 174 0.73 7.96 -24.06
N GLN A 175 0.35 6.76 -24.51
CA GLN A 175 1.03 6.07 -25.59
C GLN A 175 0.92 6.85 -26.92
N ARG A 176 -0.28 7.35 -27.25
CA ARG A 176 -0.49 8.18 -28.45
C ARG A 176 0.36 9.45 -28.40
N THR A 177 0.31 10.21 -27.30
CA THR A 177 1.10 11.42 -27.12
C THR A 177 2.60 11.16 -27.22
N SER A 178 3.08 10.06 -26.63
CA SER A 178 4.50 9.67 -26.72
C SER A 178 4.90 9.31 -28.15
N SER A 179 4.03 8.65 -28.89
CA SER A 179 4.25 8.31 -30.31
C SER A 179 4.27 9.56 -31.21
N GLU A 180 3.37 10.50 -30.97
CA GLU A 180 3.31 11.77 -31.69
C GLU A 180 4.57 12.62 -31.45
N ILE A 181 5.03 12.72 -30.20
CA ILE A 181 6.26 13.43 -29.86
C ILE A 181 7.47 12.78 -30.57
N ARG A 182 7.53 11.43 -30.62
CA ARG A 182 8.60 10.69 -31.31
C ARG A 182 8.60 10.97 -32.81
N MET A 183 7.45 10.98 -33.45
CA MET A 183 7.31 11.28 -34.87
C MET A 183 7.73 12.72 -35.19
N LEU A 184 7.35 13.69 -34.35
CA LEU A 184 7.74 15.08 -34.51
C LEU A 184 9.26 15.32 -34.34
N SER A 185 9.91 14.54 -33.48
CA SER A 185 11.36 14.60 -33.28
C SER A 185 12.15 14.03 -34.47
N LEU A 186 11.60 12.97 -35.11
CA LEU A 186 12.22 12.36 -36.31
C LEU A 186 12.10 13.21 -37.58
N ASN A 187 11.05 14.04 -37.69
CA ASN A 187 10.83 14.91 -38.84
C ASN A 187 11.63 16.22 -38.75
N ARG A 188 12.38 16.48 -37.67
CA ARG A 188 13.24 17.68 -37.50
C ARG A 188 14.74 17.38 -37.66
N SER A 189 15.10 16.17 -37.94
CA SER A 189 16.46 15.72 -38.25
C SER A 189 16.60 15.43 -39.74
#